data_9311a7a1898ae8a50a640d9d0d85a161
#
_entry.id   9311a7a1898ae8a50a640d9d0d85a161
#
_cell.length_a   1.000
_cell.length_b   1.000
_cell.length_c   1.000
_cell.angle_alpha   90.00
_cell.angle_beta   90.00
_cell.angle_gamma   90.00
#
_symmetry.space_group_name_H-M   'P 1'
#
loop_
_entity.id
_entity.type
_entity.pdbx_description
1 polymer ?
#
loop_
_entity_poly.entity_id
_entity_poly.type
_entity_poly.pdbx_seq_one_letter_code
_entity_poly.pdbx_strand_id
1 'polypeptide(L)'
;MQFYLPLNHALFKALILFVIFWQKTGTSPANSLTARWGWEHPGRAEEHMKKIEAIIKPFKLDEVKEALQEVGVQGITVTEAKGFGRQKGHTELYRGAEYVVDFLPKVKIEIVIEDSRVEASVEAIQKAARTGRIGDGKIFILNVEEAIRIRTGETGADAI
;
A
#
# COMPACT_ATOMS: atom_id res chain seq x y z
N MET A 1 -15.90 -19.34 55.74
CA MET A 1 -16.04 -17.88 55.78
C MET A 1 -16.24 -17.41 54.33
N GLN A 2 -17.49 -17.30 53.90
CA GLN A 2 -17.88 -16.97 52.50
C GLN A 2 -18.11 -15.48 52.40
N PHE A 3 -17.30 -14.77 51.62
CA PHE A 3 -17.50 -13.36 51.31
C PHE A 3 -18.47 -13.23 50.13
N TYR A 4 -19.70 -12.89 50.41
CA TYR A 4 -20.66 -12.42 49.45
C TYR A 4 -20.37 -10.94 49.16
N LEU A 5 -19.94 -10.61 47.95
CA LEU A 5 -19.88 -9.24 47.45
C LEU A 5 -21.28 -8.88 46.91
N PRO A 6 -21.92 -7.78 47.34
CA PRO A 6 -23.20 -7.36 46.80
C PRO A 6 -23.00 -6.83 45.38
N LEU A 7 -23.67 -7.46 44.43
CA LEU A 7 -23.75 -7.01 43.03
C LEU A 7 -24.40 -5.62 43.00
N ASN A 8 -23.64 -4.62 42.57
CA ASN A 8 -24.05 -3.21 42.57
C ASN A 8 -25.22 -3.02 41.57
N HIS A 9 -26.42 -2.76 42.06
CA HIS A 9 -27.69 -2.57 41.31
C HIS A 9 -27.59 -1.50 40.23
N ALA A 10 -26.60 -0.58 40.32
CA ALA A 10 -26.33 0.47 39.33
C ALA A 10 -25.70 -0.09 38.05
N LEU A 11 -24.81 -1.08 38.14
CA LEU A 11 -24.18 -1.74 37.00
C LEU A 11 -25.19 -2.58 36.20
N PHE A 12 -26.14 -3.22 36.89
CA PHE A 12 -27.16 -4.03 36.23
C PHE A 12 -28.19 -3.16 35.47
N LYS A 13 -28.56 -2.01 36.02
CA LYS A 13 -29.40 -1.02 35.31
C LYS A 13 -28.72 -0.41 34.10
N ALA A 14 -27.43 -0.12 34.19
CA ALA A 14 -26.63 0.39 33.07
C ALA A 14 -26.52 -0.62 31.93
N LEU A 15 -26.38 -1.92 32.26
CA LEU A 15 -26.31 -2.99 31.27
C LEU A 15 -27.65 -3.18 30.54
N ILE A 16 -28.77 -3.13 31.26
CA ILE A 16 -30.12 -3.27 30.68
C ILE A 16 -30.45 -2.06 29.77
N LEU A 17 -30.09 -0.84 30.17
CA LEU A 17 -30.27 0.35 29.33
C LEU A 17 -29.44 0.30 28.07
N PHE A 18 -28.22 -0.28 28.16
CA PHE A 18 -27.32 -0.46 27.03
C PHE A 18 -27.90 -1.47 26.01
N VAL A 19 -28.45 -2.58 26.47
CA VAL A 19 -29.08 -3.60 25.60
C VAL A 19 -30.35 -3.07 24.94
N ILE A 20 -31.22 -2.33 25.69
CA ILE A 20 -32.45 -1.73 25.13
C ILE A 20 -32.11 -0.63 24.10
N PHE A 21 -31.07 0.15 24.32
CA PHE A 21 -30.60 1.16 23.36
C PHE A 21 -30.11 0.51 22.08
N TRP A 22 -29.36 -0.61 22.17
CA TRP A 22 -28.87 -1.34 21.00
C TRP A 22 -30.01 -1.94 20.16
N GLN A 23 -31.06 -2.47 20.78
CA GLN A 23 -32.20 -3.04 20.04
C GLN A 23 -33.03 -1.98 19.30
N LYS A 24 -33.00 -0.71 19.74
CA LYS A 24 -33.77 0.36 19.11
C LYS A 24 -33.07 1.12 18.01
N THR A 25 -31.75 1.18 18.02
CA THR A 25 -30.98 2.05 17.10
C THR A 25 -30.19 1.28 16.05
N GLY A 26 -29.92 -0.02 16.26
CA GLY A 26 -29.15 -0.85 15.32
C GLY A 26 -27.69 -0.38 15.09
N THR A 27 -27.23 0.64 15.81
CA THR A 27 -25.90 1.22 15.67
C THR A 27 -24.96 0.71 16.76
N SER A 28 -23.89 0.02 16.34
CA SER A 28 -22.81 -0.41 17.21
C SER A 28 -22.08 0.80 17.80
N PRO A 29 -21.76 0.81 19.11
CA PRO A 29 -20.98 1.88 19.72
C PRO A 29 -19.52 1.95 19.22
N ALA A 30 -19.08 0.99 18.40
CA ALA A 30 -17.78 1.04 17.73
C ALA A 30 -17.65 2.26 16.79
N ASN A 31 -18.76 2.76 16.24
CA ASN A 31 -18.77 3.95 15.37
C ASN A 31 -18.64 5.29 16.12
N SER A 32 -18.74 5.29 17.45
CA SER A 32 -18.65 6.55 18.22
C SER A 32 -17.22 6.97 18.57
N LEU A 33 -16.23 6.08 18.40
CA LEU A 33 -14.82 6.39 18.66
C LEU A 33 -14.13 7.04 17.44
N THR A 34 -14.63 6.81 16.22
CA THR A 34 -14.09 7.43 15.00
C THR A 34 -14.50 8.91 14.87
N ALA A 35 -15.67 9.28 15.39
CA ALA A 35 -16.15 10.68 15.40
C ALA A 35 -15.28 11.65 16.24
N ARG A 36 -14.39 11.14 17.09
CA ARG A 36 -13.57 11.96 17.97
C ARG A 36 -12.32 12.56 17.30
N TRP A 37 -11.94 12.02 16.13
CA TRP A 37 -10.72 12.44 15.41
C TRP A 37 -10.99 13.18 14.09
N GLY A 38 -12.25 13.47 13.75
CA GLY A 38 -12.61 14.38 12.63
C GLY A 38 -12.19 13.90 11.23
N TRP A 39 -11.97 12.60 11.03
CA TRP A 39 -11.60 12.02 9.73
C TRP A 39 -12.78 11.55 8.88
N GLU A 40 -14.03 11.82 9.33
CA GLU A 40 -15.19 11.58 8.49
C GLU A 40 -15.30 12.71 7.46
N HIS A 41 -14.90 12.43 6.22
CA HIS A 41 -15.27 13.24 5.07
C HIS A 41 -16.67 12.79 4.59
N PRO A 42 -17.77 13.46 5.01
CA PRO A 42 -19.10 13.10 4.55
C PRO A 42 -19.22 13.49 3.07
N GLY A 43 -19.34 12.51 2.18
CA GLY A 43 -19.75 12.70 0.80
C GLY A 43 -18.72 12.51 -0.30
N ARG A 44 -17.50 12.09 -0.01
CA ARG A 44 -16.60 11.63 -1.06
C ARG A 44 -16.92 10.14 -1.32
N ALA A 45 -17.30 9.80 -2.56
CA ALA A 45 -17.28 8.41 -2.99
C ALA A 45 -15.94 7.81 -2.57
N GLU A 46 -15.91 6.57 -2.08
CA GLU A 46 -14.66 5.90 -1.70
C GLU A 46 -13.78 5.78 -2.95
N GLU A 47 -13.02 6.83 -3.24
CA GLU A 47 -11.99 6.82 -4.26
C GLU A 47 -10.83 6.03 -3.71
N HIS A 48 -10.77 4.76 -4.08
CA HIS A 48 -9.69 3.88 -3.69
C HIS A 48 -8.44 4.22 -4.49
N MET A 49 -7.38 4.55 -3.78
CA MET A 49 -6.05 4.73 -4.35
C MET A 49 -5.20 3.49 -4.14
N LYS A 50 -4.34 3.19 -5.09
CA LYS A 50 -3.38 2.09 -5.00
C LYS A 50 -1.97 2.60 -5.20
N LYS A 51 -1.07 2.03 -4.42
CA LYS A 51 0.37 2.13 -4.65
C LYS A 51 0.84 0.90 -5.39
N ILE A 52 1.46 1.09 -6.53
CA ILE A 52 2.14 0.03 -7.26
C ILE A 52 3.63 0.15 -6.97
N GLU A 53 4.23 -0.92 -6.46
CA GLU A 53 5.67 -1.08 -6.32
C GLU A 53 6.16 -2.13 -7.31
N ALA A 54 7.01 -1.73 -8.24
CA ALA A 54 7.59 -2.63 -9.23
C ALA A 54 9.10 -2.74 -9.03
N ILE A 55 9.60 -3.95 -8.77
CA ILE A 55 11.03 -4.25 -8.71
C ILE A 55 11.43 -4.81 -10.07
N ILE A 56 12.29 -4.10 -10.79
CA ILE A 56 12.68 -4.43 -12.16
C ILE A 56 14.19 -4.48 -12.35
N LYS A 57 14.65 -4.94 -13.52
CA LYS A 57 16.05 -4.82 -13.95
C LYS A 57 16.39 -3.38 -14.29
N PRO A 58 17.56 -2.84 -13.91
CA PRO A 58 17.89 -1.43 -14.10
C PRO A 58 17.78 -0.96 -15.56
N PHE A 59 18.23 -1.77 -16.51
CA PHE A 59 18.21 -1.41 -17.93
C PHE A 59 16.81 -1.35 -18.56
N LYS A 60 15.75 -1.74 -17.81
CA LYS A 60 14.34 -1.65 -18.22
C LYS A 60 13.63 -0.40 -17.70
N LEU A 61 14.34 0.45 -16.96
CA LEU A 61 13.73 1.63 -16.33
C LEU A 61 13.12 2.59 -17.36
N ASP A 62 13.88 2.90 -18.42
CA ASP A 62 13.44 3.90 -19.42
C ASP A 62 12.20 3.39 -20.19
N GLU A 63 12.21 2.12 -20.62
CA GLU A 63 11.07 1.51 -21.30
C GLU A 63 9.81 1.49 -20.42
N VAL A 64 9.97 1.20 -19.12
CA VAL A 64 8.84 1.18 -18.17
C VAL A 64 8.33 2.60 -17.92
N LYS A 65 9.22 3.59 -17.79
CA LYS A 65 8.85 4.99 -17.64
C LYS A 65 8.00 5.48 -18.83
N GLU A 66 8.46 5.23 -20.05
CA GLU A 66 7.74 5.60 -21.27
C GLU A 66 6.36 4.93 -21.32
N ALA A 67 6.28 3.61 -21.07
CA ALA A 67 5.03 2.88 -21.04
C ALA A 67 4.04 3.40 -19.98
N LEU A 68 4.53 3.83 -18.81
CA LEU A 68 3.69 4.44 -17.78
C LEU A 68 3.18 5.83 -18.18
N GLN A 69 3.99 6.62 -18.86
CA GLN A 69 3.57 7.93 -19.39
C GLN A 69 2.47 7.77 -20.47
N GLU A 70 2.56 6.76 -21.32
CA GLU A 70 1.54 6.47 -22.35
C GLU A 70 0.16 6.16 -21.72
N VAL A 71 0.12 5.53 -20.57
CA VAL A 71 -1.13 5.27 -19.83
C VAL A 71 -1.52 6.41 -18.88
N GLY A 72 -0.84 7.55 -18.96
CA GLY A 72 -1.19 8.80 -18.29
C GLY A 72 -0.68 8.91 -16.84
N VAL A 73 0.28 8.08 -16.42
CA VAL A 73 0.94 8.22 -15.11
C VAL A 73 1.92 9.39 -15.18
N GLN A 74 1.75 10.38 -14.30
CA GLN A 74 2.55 11.61 -14.30
C GLN A 74 3.67 11.59 -13.24
N GLY A 75 3.45 10.93 -12.11
CA GLY A 75 4.37 10.88 -10.98
C GLY A 75 4.99 9.48 -10.80
N ILE A 76 6.33 9.40 -10.84
CA ILE A 76 7.08 8.15 -10.64
C ILE A 76 8.19 8.41 -9.65
N THR A 77 8.28 7.59 -8.59
CA THR A 77 9.43 7.58 -7.68
C THR A 77 10.31 6.38 -8.00
N VAL A 78 11.61 6.61 -8.11
CA VAL A 78 12.57 5.57 -8.45
C VAL A 78 13.63 5.47 -7.36
N THR A 79 13.89 4.24 -6.90
CA THR A 79 14.91 3.94 -5.90
C THR A 79 15.81 2.81 -6.40
N GLU A 80 17.13 3.00 -6.32
CA GLU A 80 18.07 1.92 -6.55
C GLU A 80 17.95 0.87 -5.43
N ALA A 81 17.91 -0.38 -5.81
CA ALA A 81 17.75 -1.49 -4.89
C ALA A 81 18.73 -2.62 -5.24
N LYS A 82 18.98 -3.49 -4.28
CA LYS A 82 19.72 -4.73 -4.50
C LYS A 82 18.80 -5.90 -4.15
N GLY A 83 18.72 -6.87 -5.05
CA GLY A 83 17.83 -8.02 -4.89
C GLY A 83 18.59 -9.34 -4.90
N PHE A 84 18.22 -10.22 -3.96
CA PHE A 84 18.62 -11.61 -3.95
C PHE A 84 17.42 -12.48 -4.33
N GLY A 85 17.63 -13.51 -5.15
CA GLY A 85 16.53 -14.37 -5.58
C GLY A 85 16.99 -15.56 -6.44
N ARG A 86 16.02 -16.18 -7.14
CA ARG A 86 16.25 -17.40 -7.96
C ARG A 86 17.32 -17.25 -9.03
N GLN A 87 17.65 -16.02 -9.44
CA GLN A 87 18.69 -15.76 -10.45
C GLN A 87 20.11 -16.08 -9.97
N LYS A 88 20.29 -16.42 -8.69
CA LYS A 88 21.59 -16.62 -8.02
C LYS A 88 22.62 -15.54 -8.38
N GLY A 89 23.48 -15.19 -7.46
CA GLY A 89 24.62 -14.34 -7.73
C GLY A 89 25.56 -14.95 -8.76
N HIS A 90 26.52 -14.19 -9.21
CA HIS A 90 27.61 -14.67 -10.05
C HIS A 90 28.92 -14.44 -9.31
N THR A 91 29.94 -15.25 -9.68
CA THR A 91 31.28 -15.06 -9.15
C THR A 91 32.03 -14.05 -10.01
N GLU A 92 32.58 -13.02 -9.38
CA GLU A 92 33.44 -12.05 -10.02
C GLU A 92 34.89 -12.32 -9.60
N LEU A 93 35.82 -12.23 -10.55
CA LEU A 93 37.26 -12.30 -10.31
C LEU A 93 37.81 -10.88 -10.15
N TYR A 94 38.30 -10.56 -8.96
CA TYR A 94 39.00 -9.31 -8.72
C TYR A 94 40.39 -9.58 -8.16
N ARG A 95 41.43 -9.18 -8.87
CA ARG A 95 42.85 -9.38 -8.50
C ARG A 95 43.21 -10.83 -8.18
N GLY A 96 42.58 -11.80 -8.87
CA GLY A 96 42.87 -13.23 -8.69
C GLY A 96 42.10 -13.89 -7.52
N ALA A 97 41.23 -13.15 -6.83
CA ALA A 97 40.34 -13.70 -5.82
C ALA A 97 38.91 -13.77 -6.36
N GLU A 98 38.22 -14.86 -6.07
CA GLU A 98 36.81 -15.03 -6.41
C GLU A 98 35.91 -14.40 -5.34
N TYR A 99 34.97 -13.52 -5.77
CA TYR A 99 33.96 -12.93 -4.91
C TYR A 99 32.59 -13.38 -5.38
N VAL A 100 31.78 -13.90 -4.46
CA VAL A 100 30.38 -14.24 -4.74
C VAL A 100 29.54 -12.97 -4.60
N VAL A 101 28.93 -12.54 -5.72
CA VAL A 101 27.99 -11.43 -5.74
C VAL A 101 26.59 -12.00 -5.57
N ASP A 102 26.08 -12.03 -4.35
CA ASP A 102 24.77 -12.58 -4.04
C ASP A 102 23.62 -11.61 -4.38
N PHE A 103 23.88 -10.30 -4.22
CA PHE A 103 22.90 -9.26 -4.47
C PHE A 103 23.11 -8.58 -5.82
N LEU A 104 22.13 -8.69 -6.70
CA LEU A 104 22.16 -8.07 -8.01
C LEU A 104 21.46 -6.70 -8.00
N PRO A 105 21.95 -5.72 -8.81
CA PRO A 105 21.30 -4.43 -8.94
C PRO A 105 19.87 -4.58 -9.44
N LYS A 106 18.95 -3.81 -8.84
CA LYS A 106 17.55 -3.66 -9.20
C LYS A 106 17.15 -2.20 -9.10
N VAL A 107 16.01 -1.89 -9.66
CA VAL A 107 15.34 -0.61 -9.47
C VAL A 107 13.94 -0.88 -8.94
N LYS A 108 13.56 -0.14 -7.92
CA LYS A 108 12.19 -0.10 -7.39
C LYS A 108 11.52 1.16 -7.93
N ILE A 109 10.42 0.97 -8.63
CA ILE A 109 9.52 2.02 -9.10
C ILE A 109 8.30 2.03 -8.19
N GLU A 110 7.90 3.22 -7.75
CA GLU A 110 6.70 3.44 -6.96
C GLU A 110 5.83 4.49 -7.64
N ILE A 111 4.55 4.15 -7.82
CA ILE A 111 3.52 5.06 -8.32
C ILE A 111 2.29 4.95 -7.42
N VAL A 112 1.59 6.07 -7.24
CA VAL A 112 0.27 6.09 -6.57
C VAL A 112 -0.73 6.58 -7.60
N ILE A 113 -1.80 5.83 -7.77
CA ILE A 113 -2.81 6.06 -8.82
C ILE A 113 -4.20 5.68 -8.32
N GLU A 114 -5.23 6.17 -9.01
CA GLU A 114 -6.60 5.74 -8.81
C GLU A 114 -6.78 4.26 -9.17
N ASP A 115 -7.72 3.60 -8.51
CA ASP A 115 -8.05 2.18 -8.70
C ASP A 115 -8.38 1.85 -10.16
N SER A 116 -9.06 2.77 -10.85
CA SER A 116 -9.43 2.68 -12.27
C SER A 116 -8.25 2.51 -13.23
N ARG A 117 -7.06 2.97 -12.85
CA ARG A 117 -5.84 2.94 -13.67
C ARG A 117 -4.90 1.79 -13.36
N VAL A 118 -5.20 1.00 -12.32
CA VAL A 118 -4.30 -0.06 -11.84
C VAL A 118 -4.02 -1.10 -12.91
N GLU A 119 -5.07 -1.62 -13.54
CA GLU A 119 -4.94 -2.70 -14.53
C GLU A 119 -4.07 -2.27 -15.71
N ALA A 120 -4.36 -1.12 -16.31
CA ALA A 120 -3.59 -0.56 -17.43
C ALA A 120 -2.12 -0.31 -17.07
N SER A 121 -1.86 0.23 -15.88
CA SER A 121 -0.50 0.50 -15.40
C SER A 121 0.29 -0.79 -15.14
N VAL A 122 -0.34 -1.79 -14.54
CA VAL A 122 0.29 -3.10 -14.29
C VAL A 122 0.63 -3.78 -15.61
N GLU A 123 -0.27 -3.76 -16.59
CA GLU A 123 -0.03 -4.34 -17.90
C GLU A 123 1.12 -3.63 -18.62
N ALA A 124 1.15 -2.31 -18.59
CA ALA A 124 2.23 -1.48 -19.16
C ALA A 124 3.60 -1.84 -18.55
N ILE A 125 3.69 -1.89 -17.21
CA ILE A 125 4.92 -2.28 -16.51
C ILE A 125 5.33 -3.70 -16.90
N GLN A 126 4.39 -4.64 -16.87
CA GLN A 126 4.67 -6.05 -17.14
C GLN A 126 5.19 -6.26 -18.56
N LYS A 127 4.57 -5.61 -19.55
CA LYS A 127 4.98 -5.68 -20.96
C LYS A 127 6.36 -5.09 -21.18
N ALA A 128 6.63 -3.90 -20.64
CA ALA A 128 7.90 -3.20 -20.81
C ALA A 128 9.05 -3.88 -20.05
N ALA A 129 8.83 -4.31 -18.80
CA ALA A 129 9.88 -4.91 -17.96
C ALA A 129 10.21 -6.35 -18.34
N ARG A 130 9.34 -7.05 -19.07
CA ARG A 130 9.49 -8.48 -19.37
C ARG A 130 10.65 -8.75 -20.30
N THR A 131 11.57 -9.62 -19.89
CA THR A 131 12.64 -10.19 -20.75
C THR A 131 12.45 -11.69 -20.98
N GLY A 132 11.55 -12.33 -20.23
CA GLY A 132 11.35 -13.78 -20.23
C GLY A 132 12.42 -14.59 -19.49
N ARG A 133 13.34 -13.91 -18.83
CA ARG A 133 14.43 -14.54 -18.06
C ARG A 133 14.16 -14.44 -16.57
N ILE A 134 14.69 -15.39 -15.81
CA ILE A 134 14.66 -15.31 -14.33
C ILE A 134 15.25 -13.97 -13.89
N GLY A 135 14.60 -13.33 -12.91
CA GLY A 135 15.02 -12.05 -12.36
C GLY A 135 14.37 -10.83 -12.99
N ASP A 136 13.34 -10.96 -13.82
CA ASP A 136 12.58 -9.85 -14.39
C ASP A 136 11.95 -8.95 -13.30
N GLY A 137 11.66 -9.53 -12.13
CA GLY A 137 11.18 -8.80 -10.97
C GLY A 137 9.78 -9.17 -10.53
N LYS A 138 9.13 -8.26 -9.79
CA LYS A 138 7.76 -8.44 -9.25
C LYS A 138 7.07 -7.09 -9.14
N ILE A 139 5.76 -7.13 -9.21
CA ILE A 139 4.87 -6.00 -8.98
C ILE A 139 4.05 -6.30 -7.72
N PHE A 140 3.95 -5.32 -6.83
CA PHE A 140 3.11 -5.34 -5.64
C PHE A 140 2.09 -4.23 -5.74
N ILE A 141 0.85 -4.51 -5.32
CA ILE A 141 -0.24 -3.55 -5.30
C ILE A 141 -0.73 -3.44 -3.86
N LEU A 142 -0.71 -2.24 -3.32
CA LEU A 142 -1.07 -1.94 -1.93
C LEU A 142 -2.19 -0.90 -1.91
N ASN A 143 -3.04 -0.97 -0.89
CA ASN A 143 -4.01 0.09 -0.63
C ASN A 143 -3.30 1.32 -0.07
N VAL A 144 -3.72 2.50 -0.51
CA VAL A 144 -3.30 3.78 0.06
C VAL A 144 -4.50 4.36 0.79
N GLU A 145 -4.34 4.60 2.08
CA GLU A 145 -5.41 5.16 2.91
C GLU A 145 -5.60 6.65 2.64
N GLU A 146 -4.50 7.38 2.46
CA GLU A 146 -4.52 8.83 2.24
C GLU A 146 -3.27 9.27 1.45
N ALA A 147 -3.42 10.30 0.61
CA ALA A 147 -2.33 11.01 -0.03
C ALA A 147 -2.48 12.51 0.24
N ILE A 148 -1.38 13.20 0.52
CA ILE A 148 -1.39 14.65 0.79
C ILE A 148 -0.29 15.31 -0.04
N ARG A 149 -0.66 16.28 -0.87
CA ARG A 149 0.31 17.05 -1.65
C ARG A 149 0.95 18.12 -0.77
N ILE A 150 2.25 17.99 -0.51
CA ILE A 150 2.98 18.87 0.45
C ILE A 150 2.85 20.36 0.07
N ARG A 151 2.91 20.71 -1.22
CA ARG A 151 2.91 22.11 -1.66
C ARG A 151 1.57 22.81 -1.46
N THR A 152 0.45 22.10 -1.66
CA THR A 152 -0.90 22.71 -1.71
C THR A 152 -1.81 22.24 -0.59
N GLY A 153 -1.49 21.13 0.07
CA GLY A 153 -2.34 20.52 1.09
C GLY A 153 -3.55 19.77 0.54
N GLU A 154 -3.63 19.57 -0.78
CA GLU A 154 -4.67 18.74 -1.41
C GLU A 154 -4.56 17.30 -0.92
N THR A 155 -5.70 16.63 -0.78
CA THR A 155 -5.80 15.27 -0.21
C THR A 155 -6.51 14.32 -1.15
N GLY A 156 -6.29 13.02 -0.95
CA GLY A 156 -6.96 11.97 -1.73
C GLY A 156 -6.54 11.98 -3.19
N ALA A 157 -7.48 11.72 -4.11
CA ALA A 157 -7.24 11.68 -5.54
C ALA A 157 -6.72 13.01 -6.12
N ASP A 158 -7.11 14.14 -5.54
CA ASP A 158 -6.62 15.45 -5.96
C ASP A 158 -5.12 15.65 -5.68
N ALA A 159 -4.54 14.82 -4.79
CA ALA A 159 -3.13 14.88 -4.40
C ALA A 159 -2.19 14.06 -5.30
N ILE A 160 -2.71 13.20 -6.17
CA ILE A 160 -1.93 12.29 -7.03
C ILE A 160 -1.91 12.71 -8.48
#